data_5557b121837d7f6c0b678c89a85ed297
#
_entry.id   5557b121837d7f6c0b678c89a85ed297
#
_cell.length_a   1.000
_cell.length_b   1.000
_cell.length_c   1.000
_cell.angle_alpha   90.00
_cell.angle_beta   90.00
_cell.angle_gamma   90.00
#
_symmetry.space_group_name_H-M   'P 1'
#
loop_
_entity.id
_entity.type
_entity.pdbx_description
1 polymer ?
#
loop_
_entity_poly.entity_id
_entity_poly.type
_entity_poly.pdbx_seq_one_letter_code
_entity_poly.pdbx_strand_id
1 'polypeptide(L)'
;MSTDLTKNTFSSTYKDDFADSDNYHRILFNSGRALQARELTQLQTITQSEISRMGRHLFREGGAVNPGGTNVNNAYEFVKLTGELPANDIVGIQFTSASNGIIVEVLEAVARVSDSEPATVYVKYVSSGTATSGQTAIRVTAGDTLTGGGETLIAQSTNTVANPATGTGTRVSIHAGDFFAIDRFVYAREQSMILSK
;
A
#
# COMPACT_ATOMS: atom_id res chain seq x y z
N MET A 1 17.52 -19.74 6.33
CA MET A 1 18.92 -19.92 5.85
C MET A 1 19.58 -18.56 5.85
N SER A 2 20.44 -18.26 6.82
CA SER A 2 21.17 -16.98 6.84
C SER A 2 22.04 -16.89 5.60
N THR A 3 21.82 -15.90 4.77
CA THR A 3 22.64 -15.68 3.56
C THR A 3 23.95 -15.07 4.02
N ASP A 4 25.01 -15.84 3.93
CA ASP A 4 26.37 -15.35 4.21
C ASP A 4 26.75 -14.27 3.19
N LEU A 5 26.51 -13.01 3.55
CA LEU A 5 26.78 -11.87 2.71
C LEU A 5 28.29 -11.64 2.49
N THR A 6 29.15 -12.31 3.26
CA THR A 6 30.61 -12.14 3.18
C THR A 6 31.26 -13.10 2.20
N LYS A 7 30.57 -14.16 1.77
CA LYS A 7 31.12 -15.23 0.91
C LYS A 7 31.81 -14.75 -0.37
N ASN A 8 31.23 -13.70 -0.99
CA ASN A 8 31.69 -13.21 -2.28
C ASN A 8 32.45 -11.88 -2.17
N THR A 9 32.48 -11.25 -1.00
CA THR A 9 33.02 -9.92 -0.78
C THR A 9 34.43 -9.95 -0.16
N PHE A 10 34.71 -10.93 0.67
CA PHE A 10 35.97 -11.01 1.39
C PHE A 10 36.78 -12.27 0.99
N SER A 11 38.11 -12.15 1.04
CA SER A 11 39.01 -13.29 0.86
C SER A 11 38.81 -14.34 1.96
N SER A 12 39.23 -15.57 1.72
CA SER A 12 39.10 -16.69 2.65
C SER A 12 39.61 -16.42 4.07
N THR A 13 40.60 -15.53 4.18
CA THR A 13 41.24 -15.15 5.47
C THR A 13 40.34 -14.24 6.32
N TYR A 14 39.51 -13.38 5.66
CA TYR A 14 38.70 -12.39 6.32
C TYR A 14 37.20 -12.71 6.26
N LYS A 15 36.87 -13.83 5.66
CA LYS A 15 35.52 -14.32 5.52
C LYS A 15 34.95 -14.77 6.86
N ASP A 16 33.67 -14.50 7.07
CA ASP A 16 32.91 -15.10 8.16
C ASP A 16 32.79 -16.61 7.96
N ASP A 17 33.23 -17.38 8.92
CA ASP A 17 33.21 -18.84 8.94
C ASP A 17 32.15 -19.40 9.91
N PHE A 18 31.20 -18.58 10.34
CA PHE A 18 30.11 -18.99 11.19
C PHE A 18 29.27 -20.11 10.52
N ALA A 19 29.03 -21.17 11.27
CA ALA A 19 28.06 -22.21 10.92
C ALA A 19 27.22 -22.55 12.15
N ASP A 20 25.90 -22.69 11.94
CA ASP A 20 24.96 -23.04 13.02
C ASP A 20 25.33 -24.33 13.75
N SER A 21 26.01 -25.28 13.03
CA SER A 21 26.50 -26.55 13.58
C SER A 21 27.56 -26.40 14.66
N ASP A 22 28.28 -25.28 14.65
CA ASP A 22 29.40 -25.05 15.55
C ASP A 22 28.95 -24.58 16.93
N ASN A 23 27.67 -24.16 17.05
CA ASN A 23 27.03 -23.72 18.29
C ASN A 23 27.78 -22.58 19.01
N TYR A 24 28.39 -21.69 18.26
CA TYR A 24 29.02 -20.50 18.84
C TYR A 24 27.96 -19.50 19.34
N HIS A 25 28.09 -19.09 20.62
CA HIS A 25 27.18 -18.14 21.24
C HIS A 25 27.74 -16.73 21.31
N ARG A 26 29.07 -16.58 21.34
CA ARG A 26 29.73 -15.27 21.39
C ARG A 26 31.19 -15.38 21.01
N ILE A 27 31.76 -14.25 20.61
CA ILE A 27 33.19 -14.09 20.37
C ILE A 27 33.81 -13.43 21.59
N LEU A 28 34.95 -13.98 22.03
CA LEU A 28 35.74 -13.42 23.14
C LEU A 28 36.93 -12.65 22.56
N PHE A 29 36.98 -11.36 22.87
CA PHE A 29 38.10 -10.50 22.46
C PHE A 29 39.22 -10.58 23.49
N ASN A 30 40.45 -10.80 23.02
CA ASN A 30 41.63 -10.83 23.89
C ASN A 30 42.21 -9.43 24.03
N SER A 31 42.42 -8.95 25.23
CA SER A 31 43.01 -7.62 25.49
C SER A 31 44.46 -7.55 24.97
N GLY A 32 44.82 -6.45 24.35
CA GLY A 32 46.15 -6.24 23.78
C GLY A 32 46.37 -6.83 22.40
N ARG A 33 45.35 -7.39 21.74
CA ARG A 33 45.38 -7.82 20.34
C ARG A 33 44.49 -6.94 19.47
N ALA A 34 44.91 -6.71 18.23
CA ALA A 34 44.10 -5.97 17.26
C ALA A 34 42.85 -6.75 16.90
N LEU A 35 41.71 -6.05 16.89
CA LEU A 35 40.42 -6.57 16.47
C LEU A 35 40.43 -6.83 14.96
N GLN A 36 39.97 -8.01 14.55
CA GLN A 36 39.85 -8.35 13.13
C GLN A 36 38.46 -8.07 12.61
N ALA A 37 38.32 -7.68 11.35
CA ALA A 37 37.02 -7.46 10.68
C ALA A 37 36.15 -8.73 10.72
N ARG A 38 36.76 -9.90 10.60
CA ARG A 38 36.08 -11.21 10.70
C ARG A 38 35.36 -11.40 12.04
N GLU A 39 36.00 -11.04 13.15
CA GLU A 39 35.42 -11.17 14.49
C GLU A 39 34.16 -10.30 14.68
N LEU A 40 34.19 -9.08 14.11
CA LEU A 40 33.02 -8.18 14.12
C LEU A 40 31.89 -8.70 13.24
N THR A 41 32.22 -9.18 12.04
CA THR A 41 31.23 -9.74 11.12
C THR A 41 30.60 -10.99 11.71
N GLN A 42 31.40 -11.89 12.28
CA GLN A 42 30.90 -13.11 12.93
C GLN A 42 30.02 -12.80 14.13
N LEU A 43 30.34 -11.79 14.94
CA LEU A 43 29.47 -11.34 16.03
C LEU A 43 28.09 -10.90 15.50
N GLN A 44 28.05 -10.16 14.40
CA GLN A 44 26.79 -9.77 13.76
C GLN A 44 26.01 -10.99 13.25
N THR A 45 26.68 -11.93 12.61
CA THR A 45 26.05 -13.17 12.08
C THR A 45 25.47 -14.02 13.20
N ILE A 46 26.19 -14.21 14.30
CA ILE A 46 25.69 -14.93 15.48
C ILE A 46 24.42 -14.26 16.01
N THR A 47 24.46 -12.93 16.21
CA THR A 47 23.30 -12.18 16.73
C THR A 47 22.11 -12.28 15.77
N GLN A 48 22.33 -12.14 14.47
CA GLN A 48 21.26 -12.27 13.47
C GLN A 48 20.69 -13.70 13.43
N SER A 49 21.53 -14.72 13.55
CA SER A 49 21.10 -16.13 13.59
C SER A 49 20.21 -16.40 14.82
N GLU A 50 20.58 -15.88 15.98
CA GLU A 50 19.78 -16.03 17.21
C GLU A 50 18.43 -15.33 17.10
N ILE A 51 18.40 -14.08 16.59
CA ILE A 51 17.16 -13.33 16.35
C ILE A 51 16.27 -14.08 15.34
N SER A 52 16.84 -14.55 14.24
CA SER A 52 16.15 -15.31 13.20
C SER A 52 15.56 -16.62 13.75
N ARG A 53 16.33 -17.35 14.56
CA ARG A 53 15.90 -18.59 15.21
C ARG A 53 14.73 -18.34 16.17
N MET A 54 14.83 -17.29 17.00
CA MET A 54 13.76 -16.88 17.89
C MET A 54 12.53 -16.44 17.10
N GLY A 55 12.72 -15.63 16.04
CA GLY A 55 11.65 -15.13 15.20
C GLY A 55 10.85 -16.26 14.53
N ARG A 56 11.52 -17.23 13.95
CA ARG A 56 10.88 -18.43 13.34
C ARG A 56 10.06 -19.25 14.33
N HIS A 57 10.45 -19.23 15.60
CA HIS A 57 9.74 -19.98 16.64
C HIS A 57 8.50 -19.25 17.14
N LEU A 58 8.52 -17.92 17.16
CA LEU A 58 7.45 -17.09 17.70
C LEU A 58 6.47 -16.57 16.65
N PHE A 59 6.94 -16.32 15.43
CA PHE A 59 6.17 -15.66 14.39
C PHE A 59 6.01 -16.56 13.15
N ARG A 60 4.86 -16.40 12.50
CA ARG A 60 4.63 -17.05 11.22
C ARG A 60 5.24 -16.19 10.10
N GLU A 61 5.82 -16.83 9.10
CA GLU A 61 6.29 -16.15 7.88
C GLU A 61 5.18 -15.31 7.24
N GLY A 62 5.48 -14.03 6.96
CA GLY A 62 4.51 -13.06 6.49
C GLY A 62 3.56 -12.51 7.55
N GLY A 63 3.69 -12.93 8.81
CA GLY A 63 2.85 -12.45 9.91
C GLY A 63 3.18 -11.01 10.33
N ALA A 64 2.15 -10.21 10.64
CA ALA A 64 2.32 -8.89 11.26
C ALA A 64 2.74 -9.07 12.72
N VAL A 65 3.77 -8.34 13.12
CA VAL A 65 4.33 -8.38 14.48
C VAL A 65 3.87 -7.17 15.31
N ASN A 66 3.88 -5.99 14.69
CA ASN A 66 3.53 -4.75 15.35
C ASN A 66 2.89 -3.81 14.35
N PRO A 67 1.84 -3.10 14.67
CA PRO A 67 0.59 -2.96 13.88
C PRO A 67 0.80 -3.40 12.42
N GLY A 68 0.19 -3.25 11.48
CA GLY A 68 0.36 -3.80 10.13
C GLY A 68 -0.91 -4.56 9.75
N GLY A 69 -2.03 -4.08 10.28
CA GLY A 69 -3.33 -4.60 9.91
C GLY A 69 -3.58 -4.48 8.41
N THR A 70 -4.29 -5.45 7.85
CA THR A 70 -4.79 -5.37 6.47
C THR A 70 -6.27 -5.01 6.50
N ASN A 71 -6.70 -4.14 5.59
CA ASN A 71 -8.09 -3.77 5.43
C ASN A 71 -8.51 -3.97 3.98
N VAL A 72 -9.68 -4.58 3.79
CA VAL A 72 -10.31 -4.77 2.47
C VAL A 72 -11.63 -4.04 2.46
N ASN A 73 -11.74 -3.02 1.60
CA ASN A 73 -12.98 -2.30 1.37
C ASN A 73 -13.55 -2.66 -0.01
N ASN A 74 -14.61 -3.45 -0.02
CA ASN A 74 -15.31 -3.87 -1.24
C ASN A 74 -16.38 -2.87 -1.71
N ALA A 75 -16.62 -1.82 -0.94
CA ALA A 75 -17.59 -0.77 -1.24
C ALA A 75 -16.87 0.57 -1.51
N TYR A 76 -15.74 0.54 -2.18
CA TYR A 76 -14.97 1.73 -2.52
C TYR A 76 -15.60 2.38 -3.75
N GLU A 77 -16.46 3.38 -3.52
CA GLU A 77 -17.28 4.02 -4.55
C GLU A 77 -16.41 4.77 -5.56
N PHE A 78 -16.75 4.67 -6.85
CA PHE A 78 -16.04 5.36 -7.92
C PHE A 78 -16.97 6.09 -8.88
N VAL A 79 -16.42 7.11 -9.53
CA VAL A 79 -17.01 7.83 -10.68
C VAL A 79 -15.98 7.87 -11.79
N LYS A 80 -16.30 7.30 -12.95
CA LYS A 80 -15.48 7.42 -14.17
C LYS A 80 -15.75 8.74 -14.84
N LEU A 81 -14.71 9.37 -15.32
CA LEU A 81 -14.78 10.69 -15.93
C LEU A 81 -14.69 10.64 -17.46
N THR A 82 -15.31 11.61 -18.09
CA THR A 82 -15.07 11.92 -19.50
C THR A 82 -13.89 12.88 -19.60
N GLY A 83 -12.80 12.45 -20.23
CA GLY A 83 -11.59 13.27 -20.37
C GLY A 83 -10.52 12.95 -19.33
N GLU A 84 -9.61 13.89 -19.14
CA GLU A 84 -8.47 13.77 -18.23
C GLU A 84 -8.82 14.35 -16.85
N LEU A 85 -7.99 14.06 -15.87
CA LEU A 85 -8.07 14.72 -14.56
C LEU A 85 -7.65 16.19 -14.68
N PRO A 86 -8.20 17.09 -13.85
CA PRO A 86 -7.70 18.46 -13.73
C PRO A 86 -6.21 18.49 -13.38
N ALA A 87 -5.54 19.58 -13.75
CA ALA A 87 -4.12 19.76 -13.44
C ALA A 87 -3.85 19.98 -11.96
N ASN A 88 -4.84 20.50 -11.22
CA ASN A 88 -4.75 20.73 -9.79
C ASN A 88 -5.08 19.44 -9.03
N ASP A 89 -4.50 19.30 -7.84
CA ASP A 89 -4.85 18.19 -6.95
C ASP A 89 -6.29 18.35 -6.45
N ILE A 90 -7.09 17.34 -6.72
CA ILE A 90 -8.51 17.29 -6.35
C ILE A 90 -8.81 16.38 -5.16
N VAL A 91 -7.79 15.70 -4.61
CA VAL A 91 -7.96 14.82 -3.47
C VAL A 91 -8.33 15.62 -2.21
N GLY A 92 -9.33 15.17 -1.49
CA GLY A 92 -9.89 15.86 -0.32
C GLY A 92 -10.86 17.01 -0.64
N ILE A 93 -11.07 17.33 -1.93
CA ILE A 93 -12.01 18.37 -2.33
C ILE A 93 -13.42 17.80 -2.46
N GLN A 94 -14.40 18.58 -2.02
CA GLN A 94 -15.81 18.27 -2.19
C GLN A 94 -16.34 18.84 -3.50
N PHE A 95 -17.05 18.02 -4.24
CA PHE A 95 -17.72 18.35 -5.50
C PHE A 95 -19.22 18.19 -5.35
N THR A 96 -19.95 19.12 -5.93
CA THR A 96 -21.41 19.12 -5.94
C THR A 96 -21.93 18.79 -7.33
N SER A 97 -22.82 17.83 -7.41
CA SER A 97 -23.51 17.43 -8.63
C SER A 97 -24.48 18.52 -9.10
N ALA A 98 -24.38 18.92 -10.36
CA ALA A 98 -25.25 19.94 -10.95
C ALA A 98 -26.68 19.42 -11.17
N SER A 99 -26.86 18.11 -11.38
CA SER A 99 -28.18 17.54 -11.71
C SER A 99 -29.06 17.29 -10.48
N ASN A 100 -28.45 16.94 -9.35
CA ASN A 100 -29.22 16.47 -8.18
C ASN A 100 -28.72 17.00 -6.83
N GLY A 101 -27.64 17.81 -6.82
CA GLY A 101 -27.10 18.41 -5.60
C GLY A 101 -26.38 17.45 -4.65
N ILE A 102 -26.06 16.24 -5.09
CA ILE A 102 -25.23 15.29 -4.32
C ILE A 102 -23.87 15.91 -4.07
N ILE A 103 -23.35 15.74 -2.87
CA ILE A 103 -21.99 16.15 -2.53
C ILE A 103 -21.12 14.92 -2.36
N VAL A 104 -20.01 14.88 -3.08
CA VAL A 104 -18.98 13.84 -2.99
C VAL A 104 -17.64 14.44 -2.61
N GLU A 105 -16.87 13.75 -1.80
CA GLU A 105 -15.48 14.06 -1.46
C GLU A 105 -14.57 13.11 -2.21
N VAL A 106 -13.59 13.62 -2.93
CA VAL A 106 -12.63 12.81 -3.67
C VAL A 106 -11.60 12.24 -2.70
N LEU A 107 -11.50 10.92 -2.62
CA LEU A 107 -10.54 10.23 -1.78
C LEU A 107 -9.26 9.88 -2.53
N GLU A 108 -9.38 9.55 -3.81
CA GLU A 108 -8.27 9.13 -4.66
C GLU A 108 -8.63 9.41 -6.12
N ALA A 109 -7.64 9.78 -6.92
CA ALA A 109 -7.82 10.07 -8.34
C ALA A 109 -6.83 9.26 -9.16
N VAL A 110 -7.31 8.52 -10.15
CA VAL A 110 -6.51 7.70 -11.05
C VAL A 110 -6.62 8.28 -12.46
N ALA A 111 -5.47 8.64 -13.03
CA ALA A 111 -5.41 9.19 -14.37
C ALA A 111 -5.90 8.20 -15.43
N ARG A 112 -6.33 8.72 -16.57
CA ARG A 112 -6.69 7.93 -17.73
C ARG A 112 -5.47 7.19 -18.27
N VAL A 113 -5.66 5.93 -18.60
CA VAL A 113 -4.63 5.08 -19.24
C VAL A 113 -5.00 4.84 -20.69
N SER A 114 -6.28 4.61 -20.99
CA SER A 114 -6.80 4.34 -22.33
C SER A 114 -8.30 4.63 -22.41
N ASP A 115 -8.91 4.47 -23.59
CA ASP A 115 -10.36 4.61 -23.75
C ASP A 115 -11.17 3.57 -22.97
N SER A 116 -10.59 2.40 -22.75
CA SER A 116 -11.18 1.35 -21.92
C SER A 116 -10.92 1.56 -20.42
N GLU A 117 -9.93 2.39 -20.08
CA GLU A 117 -9.56 2.76 -18.73
C GLU A 117 -9.58 4.28 -18.56
N PRO A 118 -10.77 4.89 -18.46
CA PRO A 118 -10.93 6.33 -18.32
C PRO A 118 -10.40 6.83 -16.98
N ALA A 119 -10.14 8.12 -16.89
CA ALA A 119 -9.85 8.75 -15.61
C ALA A 119 -10.98 8.43 -14.61
N THR A 120 -10.59 8.03 -13.41
CA THR A 120 -11.53 7.56 -12.40
C THR A 120 -11.22 8.23 -11.06
N VAL A 121 -12.24 8.79 -10.44
CA VAL A 121 -12.14 9.33 -9.07
C VAL A 121 -12.87 8.40 -8.11
N TYR A 122 -12.23 8.08 -7.01
CA TYR A 122 -12.84 7.33 -5.92
C TYR A 122 -13.37 8.33 -4.90
N VAL A 123 -14.62 8.15 -4.52
CA VAL A 123 -15.35 9.17 -3.78
C VAL A 123 -16.03 8.60 -2.54
N LYS A 124 -16.25 9.49 -1.59
CA LYS A 124 -17.14 9.29 -0.47
C LYS A 124 -18.35 10.18 -0.65
N TYR A 125 -19.54 9.63 -0.67
CA TYR A 125 -20.77 10.40 -0.67
C TYR A 125 -20.96 11.07 0.68
N VAL A 126 -20.97 12.40 0.70
CA VAL A 126 -21.09 13.23 1.91
C VAL A 126 -22.54 13.54 2.18
N SER A 127 -23.31 13.90 1.13
CA SER A 127 -24.75 14.10 1.23
C SER A 127 -25.50 13.54 0.03
N SER A 128 -26.72 13.11 0.26
CA SER A 128 -27.66 12.79 -0.79
C SER A 128 -28.24 14.06 -1.42
N GLY A 129 -28.76 13.93 -2.62
CA GLY A 129 -29.42 15.00 -3.34
C GLY A 129 -30.87 14.63 -3.68
N THR A 130 -31.49 15.44 -4.54
CA THR A 130 -32.86 15.22 -5.01
C THR A 130 -32.85 15.03 -6.52
N ALA A 131 -33.32 13.87 -6.98
CA ALA A 131 -33.48 13.61 -8.41
C ALA A 131 -34.60 14.46 -9.03
N THR A 132 -34.58 14.63 -10.34
CA THR A 132 -35.61 15.36 -11.08
C THR A 132 -37.01 14.79 -10.85
N SER A 133 -37.11 13.51 -10.50
CA SER A 133 -38.36 12.85 -10.12
C SER A 133 -38.89 13.23 -8.73
N GLY A 134 -38.15 14.05 -7.95
CA GLY A 134 -38.45 14.38 -6.55
C GLY A 134 -38.04 13.30 -5.54
N GLN A 135 -37.45 12.19 -5.99
CA GLN A 135 -36.90 11.15 -5.12
C GLN A 135 -35.51 11.46 -4.62
N THR A 136 -35.13 10.89 -3.50
CA THR A 136 -33.75 11.03 -2.98
C THR A 136 -32.76 10.38 -3.96
N ALA A 137 -31.81 11.17 -4.46
CA ALA A 137 -30.70 10.67 -5.24
C ALA A 137 -29.51 10.39 -4.30
N ILE A 138 -28.98 9.16 -4.37
CA ILE A 138 -27.89 8.69 -3.50
C ILE A 138 -26.58 8.52 -4.25
N ARG A 139 -26.59 8.59 -5.58
CA ARG A 139 -25.41 8.43 -6.44
C ARG A 139 -25.41 9.44 -7.57
N VAL A 140 -24.23 9.86 -7.98
CA VAL A 140 -23.98 10.66 -9.18
C VAL A 140 -24.52 9.91 -10.39
N THR A 141 -25.16 10.63 -11.31
CA THR A 141 -25.69 10.06 -12.55
C THR A 141 -24.67 10.14 -13.69
N ALA A 142 -24.80 9.23 -14.66
CA ALA A 142 -23.99 9.26 -15.86
C ALA A 142 -24.18 10.59 -16.63
N GLY A 143 -23.09 11.18 -17.12
CA GLY A 143 -23.11 12.45 -17.82
C GLY A 143 -23.23 13.70 -16.93
N ASP A 144 -23.28 13.52 -15.61
CA ASP A 144 -23.44 14.64 -14.67
C ASP A 144 -22.16 15.47 -14.56
N THR A 145 -22.34 16.73 -14.24
CA THR A 145 -21.26 17.69 -14.01
C THR A 145 -21.09 17.91 -12.51
N LEU A 146 -19.89 17.70 -12.02
CA LEU A 146 -19.51 17.88 -10.63
C LEU A 146 -18.63 19.12 -10.53
N THR A 147 -18.97 20.09 -9.68
CA THR A 147 -18.21 21.33 -9.50
C THR A 147 -17.74 21.47 -8.07
N GLY A 148 -16.47 21.82 -7.89
CA GLY A 148 -15.85 21.99 -6.57
C GLY A 148 -14.40 22.45 -6.67
N GLY A 149 -13.93 23.21 -5.67
CA GLY A 149 -12.55 23.69 -5.63
C GLY A 149 -12.08 24.54 -6.81
N GLY A 150 -13.01 25.09 -7.60
CA GLY A 150 -12.69 25.82 -8.84
C GLY A 150 -12.52 24.91 -10.05
N GLU A 151 -12.66 23.59 -9.89
CA GLU A 151 -12.53 22.58 -10.94
C GLU A 151 -13.89 21.99 -11.31
N THR A 152 -13.94 21.39 -12.49
CA THR A 152 -15.14 20.74 -13.03
C THR A 152 -14.80 19.32 -13.48
N LEU A 153 -15.52 18.34 -12.97
CA LEU A 153 -15.43 16.95 -13.38
C LEU A 153 -16.72 16.56 -14.10
N ILE A 154 -16.60 15.84 -15.21
CA ILE A 154 -17.75 15.36 -15.97
C ILE A 154 -17.79 13.83 -15.84
N ALA A 155 -18.84 13.31 -15.24
CA ALA A 155 -19.04 11.86 -15.16
C ALA A 155 -19.23 11.29 -16.57
N GLN A 156 -18.69 10.09 -16.81
CA GLN A 156 -18.85 9.40 -18.09
C GLN A 156 -20.33 9.23 -18.45
N SER A 157 -20.68 9.53 -19.69
CA SER A 157 -22.06 9.39 -20.19
C SER A 157 -22.44 7.92 -20.47
N THR A 158 -21.47 7.08 -20.85
CA THR A 158 -21.68 5.64 -21.05
C THR A 158 -21.92 4.98 -19.70
N ASN A 159 -23.05 4.31 -19.56
CA ASN A 159 -23.43 3.61 -18.32
C ASN A 159 -24.05 2.26 -18.67
N THR A 160 -23.19 1.27 -18.92
CA THR A 160 -23.60 -0.10 -19.22
C THR A 160 -23.15 -1.05 -18.11
N VAL A 161 -23.68 -2.26 -18.08
CA VAL A 161 -23.24 -3.28 -17.11
C VAL A 161 -21.76 -3.59 -17.23
N ALA A 162 -21.21 -3.58 -18.45
CA ALA A 162 -19.79 -3.84 -18.72
C ALA A 162 -18.89 -2.61 -18.46
N ASN A 163 -19.44 -1.39 -18.57
CA ASN A 163 -18.72 -0.15 -18.35
C ASN A 163 -19.62 0.86 -17.62
N PRO A 164 -19.82 0.70 -16.32
CA PRO A 164 -20.65 1.62 -15.54
C PRO A 164 -19.92 2.95 -15.30
N ALA A 165 -20.67 4.06 -15.35
CA ALA A 165 -20.15 5.39 -15.04
C ALA A 165 -19.82 5.54 -13.53
N THR A 166 -20.59 4.87 -12.70
CA THR A 166 -20.43 4.88 -11.24
C THR A 166 -20.62 3.46 -10.70
N GLY A 167 -19.93 3.14 -9.63
CA GLY A 167 -20.04 1.81 -9.02
C GLY A 167 -19.15 1.69 -7.79
N THR A 168 -18.89 0.44 -7.41
CA THR A 168 -18.00 0.10 -6.30
C THR A 168 -16.84 -0.72 -6.79
N GLY A 169 -15.64 -0.37 -6.36
CA GLY A 169 -14.43 -1.13 -6.54
C GLY A 169 -13.98 -1.80 -5.24
N THR A 170 -12.87 -2.51 -5.30
CA THR A 170 -12.23 -3.12 -4.14
C THR A 170 -10.88 -2.45 -3.89
N ARG A 171 -10.71 -1.88 -2.70
CA ARG A 171 -9.44 -1.33 -2.22
C ARG A 171 -8.88 -2.21 -1.12
N VAL A 172 -7.64 -2.63 -1.27
CA VAL A 172 -6.88 -3.32 -0.23
C VAL A 172 -5.83 -2.35 0.31
N SER A 173 -5.74 -2.22 1.61
CA SER A 173 -4.70 -1.42 2.26
C SER A 173 -3.98 -2.25 3.32
N ILE A 174 -2.68 -1.99 3.43
CA ILE A 174 -1.81 -2.53 4.49
C ILE A 174 -1.33 -1.33 5.29
N HIS A 175 -1.64 -1.29 6.57
CA HIS A 175 -1.15 -0.25 7.46
C HIS A 175 0.35 -0.43 7.72
N ALA A 176 1.03 0.68 8.01
CA ALA A 176 2.44 0.65 8.37
C ALA A 176 2.68 -0.25 9.58
N GLY A 177 3.73 -1.05 9.55
CA GLY A 177 4.06 -1.96 10.64
C GLY A 177 5.24 -2.87 10.33
N ASP A 178 5.58 -3.69 11.32
CA ASP A 178 6.65 -4.65 11.23
C ASP A 178 6.09 -6.04 10.92
N PHE A 179 6.69 -6.67 9.94
CA PHE A 179 6.35 -8.03 9.50
C PHE A 179 7.56 -8.94 9.68
N PHE A 180 7.31 -10.19 10.05
CA PHE A 180 8.36 -11.20 10.05
C PHE A 180 8.41 -11.87 8.69
N ALA A 181 9.46 -11.60 7.91
CA ALA A 181 9.61 -12.14 6.57
C ALA A 181 11.09 -12.48 6.27
N ILE A 182 11.31 -13.63 5.63
CA ILE A 182 12.65 -14.10 5.25
C ILE A 182 13.59 -14.11 6.47
N ASP A 183 13.11 -14.70 7.56
CA ASP A 183 13.85 -14.84 8.81
C ASP A 183 14.28 -13.54 9.50
N ARG A 184 13.58 -12.43 9.24
CA ARG A 184 13.87 -11.12 9.83
C ARG A 184 12.65 -10.26 9.99
N PHE A 185 12.76 -9.21 10.80
CA PHE A 185 11.74 -8.18 10.90
C PHE A 185 11.94 -7.13 9.82
N VAL A 186 10.88 -6.88 9.06
CA VAL A 186 10.88 -5.93 7.94
C VAL A 186 9.80 -4.90 8.19
N TYR A 187 10.17 -3.64 8.22
CA TYR A 187 9.21 -2.55 8.28
C TYR A 187 8.59 -2.32 6.90
N ALA A 188 7.28 -2.41 6.81
CA ALA A 188 6.50 -2.04 5.65
C ALA A 188 5.81 -0.70 5.89
N ARG A 189 5.89 0.20 4.92
CA ARG A 189 5.14 1.46 4.93
C ARG A 189 3.67 1.18 4.60
N GLU A 190 2.80 2.09 4.99
CA GLU A 190 1.41 2.05 4.54
C GLU A 190 1.32 2.05 3.02
N GLN A 191 0.54 1.14 2.50
CA GLN A 191 0.33 0.95 1.06
C GLN A 191 -1.12 0.60 0.80
N SER A 192 -1.64 1.06 -0.33
CA SER A 192 -2.96 0.66 -0.80
C SER A 192 -2.93 0.31 -2.28
N MET A 193 -3.82 -0.56 -2.68
CA MET A 193 -4.01 -0.98 -4.06
C MET A 193 -5.49 -1.13 -4.35
N ILE A 194 -5.90 -0.64 -5.51
CA ILE A 194 -7.24 -0.86 -6.03
C ILE A 194 -7.19 -2.09 -6.94
N LEU A 195 -8.00 -3.09 -6.62
CA LEU A 195 -8.03 -4.37 -7.34
C LEU A 195 -9.04 -4.38 -8.49
N SER A 196 -10.11 -3.58 -8.38
CA SER A 196 -11.16 -3.54 -9.41
C SER A 196 -11.82 -2.16 -9.45
N LYS A 197 -12.24 -1.75 -10.63
CA LYS A 197 -12.97 -0.53 -10.95
C LYS A 197 -14.02 -0.82 -12.01
#